data_8285a499b26c1fc23e90513ab8b0cc5e
#
_entry.id   8285a499b26c1fc23e90513ab8b0cc5e
#
_cell.length_a   1.000
_cell.length_b   1.000
_cell.length_c   1.000
_cell.angle_alpha   90.00
_cell.angle_beta   90.00
_cell.angle_gamma   90.00
#
_symmetry.space_group_name_H-M   'P 1'
#
loop_
_entity.id
_entity.type
_entity.pdbx_description
1 polymer ?
#
loop_
_entity_poly.entity_id
_entity_poly.type
_entity_poly.pdbx_seq_one_letter_code
_entity_poly.pdbx_strand_id
1 'polypeptide(L)'
;MKKTFLTCMALLVSAVAFSQAKKPTIMVVPSVTWCNEMGYTKTFDTNGSSKKVADYERAFLENGDLKVAITTIGSMMTDLGFPLKDMEQNLNALSLSRAETVARSSKSGAEVDQTPLDIINARAKSDIIFDLYWKVNNRGPRSTLTYNLRALDAYTNKQIAAANGTSEPSISSELAVLLQEAVNASMGKIEEQLMKHFNDMGQNGREVALVIQKWDSSPYDLESDFGGKELSELVEDWMAENTVNGVYSTLDATETTMEFEQVRIPLYGANNRPTDTRQWARGLVNFLKAKGVDSKLNMQGLGHATITIGEK
;
A
#
# COMPACT_ATOMS: atom_id res chain seq x y z
N MET A 1 -2.46 -3.19 73.76
CA MET A 1 -3.32 -3.56 72.61
C MET A 1 -2.83 -2.75 71.42
N LYS A 2 -1.91 -3.31 70.64
CA LYS A 2 -1.34 -2.68 69.44
C LYS A 2 -2.14 -3.15 68.23
N LYS A 3 -2.90 -2.28 67.63
CA LYS A 3 -3.60 -2.54 66.35
C LYS A 3 -2.58 -2.42 65.23
N THR A 4 -2.18 -3.54 64.65
CA THR A 4 -1.40 -3.62 63.43
C THR A 4 -2.30 -3.31 62.25
N PHE A 5 -2.10 -2.17 61.67
CA PHE A 5 -2.71 -1.76 60.40
C PHE A 5 -1.98 -2.50 59.26
N LEU A 6 -2.62 -3.52 58.74
CA LEU A 6 -2.15 -4.23 57.56
C LEU A 6 -2.64 -3.45 56.33
N THR A 7 -1.77 -2.59 55.80
CA THR A 7 -2.02 -1.88 54.54
C THR A 7 -1.79 -2.87 53.40
N CYS A 8 -2.88 -3.43 52.89
CA CYS A 8 -2.87 -4.13 51.60
C CYS A 8 -2.65 -3.10 50.48
N MET A 9 -1.41 -2.96 50.09
CA MET A 9 -1.06 -2.24 48.87
C MET A 9 -1.42 -3.16 47.69
N ALA A 10 -2.62 -2.98 47.17
CA ALA A 10 -3.05 -3.59 45.91
C ALA A 10 -2.19 -2.97 44.80
N LEU A 11 -1.16 -3.69 44.38
CA LEU A 11 -0.47 -3.42 43.09
C LEU A 11 -1.52 -3.65 42.00
N LEU A 12 -2.13 -2.58 41.53
CA LEU A 12 -2.76 -2.55 40.24
C LEU A 12 -1.67 -2.72 39.20
N VAL A 13 -1.34 -3.95 38.87
CA VAL A 13 -0.68 -4.28 37.60
C VAL A 13 -1.73 -3.96 36.53
N SER A 14 -1.70 -2.73 36.04
CA SER A 14 -2.33 -2.39 34.77
C SER A 14 -1.61 -3.26 33.74
N ALA A 15 -2.22 -4.42 33.45
CA ALA A 15 -1.95 -5.18 32.25
C ALA A 15 -2.29 -4.20 31.10
N VAL A 16 -1.29 -3.49 30.63
CA VAL A 16 -1.35 -2.88 29.32
C VAL A 16 -1.56 -4.06 28.39
N ALA A 17 -2.80 -4.36 28.07
CA ALA A 17 -3.12 -5.24 26.97
C ALA A 17 -2.50 -4.56 25.75
N PHE A 18 -1.26 -4.93 25.43
CA PHE A 18 -0.76 -4.79 24.08
C PHE A 18 -1.75 -5.61 23.25
N SER A 19 -2.78 -4.95 22.77
CA SER A 19 -3.49 -5.43 21.59
C SER A 19 -2.38 -5.70 20.61
N GLN A 20 -2.05 -6.99 20.41
CA GLN A 20 -1.08 -7.35 19.38
C GLN A 20 -1.62 -6.73 18.11
N ALA A 21 -1.00 -5.63 17.68
CA ALA A 21 -1.36 -4.98 16.45
C ALA A 21 -1.34 -6.08 15.40
N LYS A 22 -2.49 -6.32 14.76
CA LYS A 22 -2.62 -7.36 13.75
C LYS A 22 -1.48 -7.19 12.77
N LYS A 23 -0.64 -8.23 12.64
CA LYS A 23 0.45 -8.20 11.65
C LYS A 23 -0.15 -7.84 10.28
N PRO A 24 0.51 -6.99 9.51
CA PRO A 24 0.00 -6.54 8.22
C PRO A 24 -0.14 -7.69 7.24
N THR A 25 -1.05 -7.51 6.32
CA THR A 25 -1.25 -8.45 5.23
C THR A 25 -0.22 -8.24 4.14
N ILE A 26 0.34 -9.33 3.64
CA ILE A 26 1.33 -9.35 2.57
C ILE A 26 0.73 -9.95 1.31
N MET A 27 1.11 -9.42 0.14
CA MET A 27 0.89 -10.06 -1.15
C MET A 27 2.23 -10.19 -1.87
N VAL A 28 2.57 -11.40 -2.33
CA VAL A 28 3.77 -11.65 -3.13
C VAL A 28 3.41 -11.53 -4.60
N VAL A 29 4.20 -10.76 -5.35
CA VAL A 29 4.01 -10.53 -6.78
C VAL A 29 5.32 -10.75 -7.54
N PRO A 30 5.31 -11.23 -8.79
CA PRO A 30 6.51 -11.24 -9.61
C PRO A 30 6.88 -9.81 -9.98
N SER A 31 8.17 -9.49 -9.98
CA SER A 31 8.64 -8.16 -10.38
C SER A 31 8.31 -7.86 -11.84
N VAL A 32 8.14 -6.59 -12.17
CA VAL A 32 7.94 -6.14 -13.55
C VAL A 32 9.11 -6.58 -14.44
N THR A 33 10.33 -6.55 -13.90
CA THR A 33 11.54 -7.02 -14.60
C THR A 33 11.45 -8.49 -14.93
N TRP A 34 11.06 -9.33 -13.98
CA TRP A 34 10.88 -10.75 -14.22
C TRP A 34 9.81 -11.01 -15.29
N CYS A 35 8.66 -10.35 -15.18
CA CYS A 35 7.58 -10.46 -16.18
C CYS A 35 8.08 -10.06 -17.58
N ASN A 36 8.88 -8.99 -17.68
CA ASN A 36 9.43 -8.53 -18.94
C ASN A 36 10.44 -9.53 -19.54
N GLU A 37 11.35 -10.08 -18.74
CA GLU A 37 12.33 -11.09 -19.19
C GLU A 37 11.65 -12.39 -19.65
N MET A 38 10.56 -12.78 -18.99
CA MET A 38 9.78 -13.96 -19.33
C MET A 38 8.74 -13.73 -20.44
N GLY A 39 8.63 -12.50 -20.97
CA GLY A 39 7.69 -12.15 -22.04
C GLY A 39 6.23 -11.95 -21.57
N TYR A 40 5.98 -11.89 -20.26
CA TYR A 40 4.66 -11.65 -19.68
C TYR A 40 4.36 -10.16 -19.58
N THR A 41 4.17 -9.54 -20.72
CA THR A 41 3.85 -8.11 -20.82
C THR A 41 2.76 -7.88 -21.84
N LYS A 42 1.97 -6.82 -21.61
CA LYS A 42 0.97 -6.31 -22.55
C LYS A 42 1.11 -4.81 -22.71
N THR A 43 0.62 -4.32 -23.84
CA THR A 43 0.55 -2.90 -24.12
C THR A 43 -0.73 -2.33 -23.52
N PHE A 44 -0.59 -1.23 -22.79
CA PHE A 44 -1.67 -0.47 -22.23
C PHE A 44 -1.67 0.92 -22.85
N ASP A 45 -2.76 1.27 -23.53
CA ASP A 45 -2.91 2.56 -24.21
C ASP A 45 -3.77 3.49 -23.35
N THR A 46 -3.19 4.63 -22.97
CA THR A 46 -3.87 5.66 -22.19
C THR A 46 -3.67 7.01 -22.87
N ASN A 47 -4.76 7.68 -23.24
CA ASN A 47 -4.75 9.05 -23.80
C ASN A 47 -3.71 9.27 -24.93
N GLY A 48 -3.56 8.29 -25.81
CA GLY A 48 -2.62 8.38 -26.95
C GLY A 48 -1.16 8.05 -26.59
N SER A 49 -0.89 7.66 -25.35
CA SER A 49 0.40 7.11 -24.91
C SER A 49 0.31 5.60 -24.74
N SER A 50 1.23 4.87 -25.38
CA SER A 50 1.30 3.41 -25.30
C SER A 50 2.38 3.00 -24.29
N LYS A 51 1.99 2.31 -23.22
CA LYS A 51 2.88 1.87 -22.15
C LYS A 51 2.89 0.35 -22.02
N LYS A 52 4.10 -0.23 -21.99
CA LYS A 52 4.26 -1.67 -21.75
C LYS A 52 4.17 -1.95 -20.24
N VAL A 53 3.26 -2.82 -19.84
CA VAL A 53 3.01 -3.19 -18.44
C VAL A 53 3.09 -4.71 -18.25
N ALA A 54 3.31 -5.16 -17.01
CA ALA A 54 3.30 -6.58 -16.68
C ALA A 54 1.90 -7.19 -16.91
N ASP A 55 1.87 -8.37 -17.51
CA ASP A 55 0.66 -9.19 -17.68
C ASP A 55 0.64 -10.32 -16.64
N TYR A 56 0.24 -9.96 -15.43
CA TYR A 56 0.20 -10.90 -14.31
C TYR A 56 -0.78 -12.05 -14.53
N GLU A 57 -1.92 -11.81 -15.19
CA GLU A 57 -2.92 -12.84 -15.48
C GLU A 57 -2.31 -13.94 -16.35
N ARG A 58 -1.65 -13.54 -17.44
CA ARG A 58 -0.98 -14.46 -18.34
C ARG A 58 0.19 -15.19 -17.67
N ALA A 59 0.98 -14.47 -16.86
CA ALA A 59 2.09 -15.05 -16.10
C ALA A 59 1.63 -16.19 -15.17
N PHE A 60 0.54 -16.01 -14.45
CA PHE A 60 -0.03 -17.02 -13.56
C PHE A 60 -0.66 -18.21 -14.31
N LEU A 61 -1.24 -17.97 -15.50
CA LEU A 61 -1.84 -19.03 -16.29
C LEU A 61 -0.79 -19.94 -16.95
N GLU A 62 0.32 -19.37 -17.43
CA GLU A 62 1.29 -20.05 -18.28
C GLU A 62 2.54 -20.54 -17.54
N ASN A 63 2.85 -20.01 -16.35
CA ASN A 63 4.10 -20.29 -15.66
C ASN A 63 3.91 -20.95 -14.29
N GLY A 64 4.17 -22.28 -14.26
CA GLY A 64 4.09 -23.06 -13.02
C GLY A 64 5.15 -22.66 -11.97
N ASP A 65 6.36 -22.28 -12.42
CA ASP A 65 7.45 -21.87 -11.53
C ASP A 65 7.12 -20.58 -10.78
N LEU A 66 6.32 -19.70 -11.39
CA LEU A 66 5.81 -18.52 -10.71
C LEU A 66 4.98 -18.88 -9.49
N LYS A 67 4.06 -19.86 -9.63
CA LYS A 67 3.24 -20.34 -8.51
C LYS A 67 4.09 -20.94 -7.41
N VAL A 68 5.08 -21.75 -7.78
CA VAL A 68 6.04 -22.33 -6.83
C VAL A 68 6.79 -21.23 -6.08
N ALA A 69 7.34 -20.26 -6.80
CA ALA A 69 8.11 -19.17 -6.18
C ALA A 69 7.27 -18.34 -5.20
N ILE A 70 6.06 -17.95 -5.61
CA ILE A 70 5.14 -17.17 -4.76
C ILE A 70 4.72 -17.97 -3.52
N THR A 71 4.38 -19.25 -3.69
CA THR A 71 4.00 -20.11 -2.57
C THR A 71 5.16 -20.31 -1.60
N THR A 72 6.39 -20.47 -2.10
CA THR A 72 7.58 -20.65 -1.26
C THR A 72 7.83 -19.41 -0.39
N ILE A 73 7.89 -18.22 -0.99
CA ILE A 73 8.06 -16.97 -0.23
C ILE A 73 6.86 -16.75 0.71
N GLY A 74 5.65 -17.01 0.21
CA GLY A 74 4.43 -16.90 0.99
C GLY A 74 4.46 -17.77 2.25
N SER A 75 4.87 -19.04 2.13
CA SER A 75 5.02 -19.95 3.27
C SER A 75 6.00 -19.40 4.30
N MET A 76 7.19 -18.98 3.86
CA MET A 76 8.20 -18.39 4.74
C MET A 76 7.67 -17.17 5.53
N MET A 77 6.87 -16.32 4.90
CA MET A 77 6.24 -15.17 5.56
C MET A 77 5.12 -15.59 6.52
N THR A 78 4.36 -16.63 6.17
CA THR A 78 3.34 -17.20 7.04
C THR A 78 3.96 -17.79 8.31
N ASP A 79 5.10 -18.47 8.19
CA ASP A 79 5.84 -19.02 9.34
C ASP A 79 6.32 -17.92 10.29
N LEU A 80 6.62 -16.73 9.78
CA LEU A 80 6.85 -15.51 10.56
C LEU A 80 5.57 -14.87 11.09
N GLY A 81 4.41 -15.44 10.79
CA GLY A 81 3.08 -14.99 11.28
C GLY A 81 2.48 -13.80 10.52
N PHE A 82 2.91 -13.54 9.27
CA PHE A 82 2.29 -12.52 8.42
C PHE A 82 1.16 -13.13 7.60
N PRO A 83 -0.09 -12.59 7.68
CA PRO A 83 -1.20 -13.08 6.86
C PRO A 83 -0.98 -12.77 5.37
N LEU A 84 -1.23 -13.75 4.51
CA LEU A 84 -1.08 -13.60 3.08
C LEU A 84 -2.40 -13.26 2.38
N LYS A 85 -2.29 -12.44 1.34
CA LYS A 85 -3.28 -12.24 0.29
C LYS A 85 -2.82 -12.96 -0.95
N ASP A 86 -3.57 -13.96 -1.38
CA ASP A 86 -3.25 -14.73 -2.57
C ASP A 86 -3.49 -13.90 -3.84
N MET A 87 -2.43 -13.71 -4.64
CA MET A 87 -2.50 -12.88 -5.85
C MET A 87 -3.35 -13.55 -6.93
N GLU A 88 -3.25 -14.85 -7.13
CA GLU A 88 -4.02 -15.59 -8.14
C GLU A 88 -5.52 -15.47 -7.87
N GLN A 89 -5.95 -15.66 -6.62
CA GLN A 89 -7.36 -15.49 -6.24
C GLN A 89 -7.86 -14.05 -6.43
N ASN A 90 -7.02 -13.06 -6.15
CA ASN A 90 -7.37 -11.67 -6.40
C ASN A 90 -7.48 -11.35 -7.89
N LEU A 91 -6.61 -11.89 -8.75
CA LEU A 91 -6.71 -11.79 -10.20
C LEU A 91 -7.99 -12.43 -10.73
N ASN A 92 -8.30 -13.66 -10.31
CA ASN A 92 -9.51 -14.37 -10.72
C ASN A 92 -10.77 -13.61 -10.31
N ALA A 93 -10.81 -13.09 -9.09
CA ALA A 93 -11.93 -12.30 -8.61
C ALA A 93 -12.06 -10.94 -9.35
N LEU A 94 -10.95 -10.36 -9.81
CA LEU A 94 -10.95 -9.13 -10.60
C LEU A 94 -11.50 -9.38 -12.00
N SER A 95 -11.10 -10.45 -12.68
CA SER A 95 -11.58 -10.82 -14.01
C SER A 95 -13.08 -11.10 -14.01
N LEU A 96 -13.59 -11.82 -13.00
CA LEU A 96 -15.03 -12.03 -12.81
C LEU A 96 -15.79 -10.74 -12.61
N SER A 97 -15.29 -9.83 -11.76
CA SER A 97 -15.92 -8.53 -11.51
C SER A 97 -15.97 -7.65 -12.75
N ARG A 98 -14.91 -7.67 -13.58
CA ARG A 98 -14.88 -6.96 -14.87
C ARG A 98 -15.91 -7.53 -15.84
N ALA A 99 -16.00 -8.84 -15.96
CA ALA A 99 -17.01 -9.49 -16.79
C ALA A 99 -18.45 -9.11 -16.37
N GLU A 100 -18.73 -9.10 -15.07
CA GLU A 100 -20.03 -8.67 -14.54
C GLU A 100 -20.31 -7.19 -14.78
N THR A 101 -19.29 -6.32 -14.65
CA THR A 101 -19.44 -4.87 -14.88
C THR A 101 -19.71 -4.58 -16.34
N VAL A 102 -18.99 -5.22 -17.26
CA VAL A 102 -19.24 -5.10 -18.71
C VAL A 102 -20.66 -5.56 -19.06
N ALA A 103 -21.15 -6.62 -18.40
CA ALA A 103 -22.51 -7.11 -18.61
C ALA A 103 -23.61 -6.14 -18.08
N ARG A 104 -23.28 -5.25 -17.11
CA ARG A 104 -24.24 -4.38 -16.42
C ARG A 104 -24.18 -2.90 -16.85
N SER A 105 -23.07 -2.42 -17.40
CA SER A 105 -22.91 -1.00 -17.71
C SER A 105 -22.33 -0.76 -19.10
N SER A 106 -23.02 0.05 -19.88
CA SER A 106 -22.57 0.62 -21.15
C SER A 106 -21.98 2.04 -21.00
N LYS A 107 -21.58 2.46 -19.79
CA LYS A 107 -21.00 3.80 -19.56
C LYS A 107 -19.60 3.67 -19.03
N SER A 108 -18.62 4.02 -19.86
CA SER A 108 -17.24 4.30 -19.47
C SER A 108 -17.20 5.57 -18.63
N GLY A 109 -16.92 5.44 -17.33
CA GLY A 109 -16.45 6.58 -16.53
C GLY A 109 -14.98 6.82 -16.82
N ALA A 110 -14.50 8.07 -16.67
CA ALA A 110 -13.08 8.40 -16.82
C ALA A 110 -12.22 7.45 -15.99
N GLU A 111 -11.43 6.62 -16.67
CA GLU A 111 -10.46 5.75 -16.02
C GLU A 111 -9.34 6.62 -15.48
N VAL A 112 -9.18 6.64 -14.17
CA VAL A 112 -7.95 7.14 -13.53
C VAL A 112 -6.80 6.23 -13.98
N ASP A 113 -5.65 6.81 -14.29
CA ASP A 113 -4.45 6.12 -14.77
C ASP A 113 -3.91 5.17 -13.68
N GLN A 114 -4.48 3.96 -13.57
CA GLN A 114 -4.09 2.96 -12.60
C GLN A 114 -3.28 1.85 -13.26
N THR A 115 -2.14 1.51 -12.68
CA THR A 115 -1.36 0.35 -13.14
C THR A 115 -2.11 -0.96 -12.82
N PRO A 116 -1.83 -2.06 -13.55
CA PRO A 116 -2.38 -3.37 -13.20
C PRO A 116 -2.14 -3.76 -11.73
N LEU A 117 -1.00 -3.40 -11.17
CA LEU A 117 -0.66 -3.67 -9.77
C LEU A 117 -1.51 -2.83 -8.81
N ASP A 118 -1.75 -1.55 -9.11
CA ASP A 118 -2.63 -0.69 -8.30
C ASP A 118 -4.05 -1.24 -8.23
N ILE A 119 -4.57 -1.73 -9.37
CA ILE A 119 -5.91 -2.32 -9.45
C ILE A 119 -6.00 -3.59 -8.60
N ILE A 120 -4.99 -4.48 -8.69
CA ILE A 120 -4.93 -5.72 -7.91
C ILE A 120 -4.84 -5.39 -6.42
N ASN A 121 -3.97 -4.45 -6.06
CA ASN A 121 -3.74 -4.06 -4.67
C ASN A 121 -4.95 -3.34 -4.05
N ALA A 122 -5.62 -2.46 -4.80
CA ALA A 122 -6.86 -1.82 -4.37
C ALA A 122 -7.96 -2.85 -4.02
N ARG A 123 -7.98 -4.00 -4.72
CA ARG A 123 -8.89 -5.10 -4.41
C ARG A 123 -8.40 -5.96 -3.26
N ALA A 124 -7.14 -6.39 -3.29
CA ALA A 124 -6.55 -7.25 -2.28
C ALA A 124 -6.48 -6.55 -0.91
N LYS A 125 -6.28 -5.22 -0.93
CA LYS A 125 -6.04 -4.41 0.27
C LYS A 125 -4.93 -5.03 1.12
N SER A 126 -3.84 -5.41 0.47
CA SER A 126 -2.62 -5.82 1.17
C SER A 126 -1.89 -4.59 1.68
N ASP A 127 -1.34 -4.68 2.88
CA ASP A 127 -0.57 -3.58 3.46
C ASP A 127 0.83 -3.49 2.84
N ILE A 128 1.37 -4.66 2.43
CA ILE A 128 2.70 -4.78 1.86
C ILE A 128 2.65 -5.61 0.58
N ILE A 129 3.44 -5.17 -0.40
CA ILE A 129 3.71 -5.91 -1.62
C ILE A 129 5.15 -6.39 -1.60
N PHE A 130 5.33 -7.72 -1.65
CA PHE A 130 6.62 -8.33 -1.90
C PHE A 130 6.83 -8.50 -3.39
N ASP A 131 7.71 -7.68 -3.95
CA ASP A 131 8.14 -7.69 -5.34
C ASP A 131 9.31 -8.65 -5.48
N LEU A 132 9.10 -9.80 -6.13
CA LEU A 132 10.04 -10.90 -6.25
C LEU A 132 10.59 -11.02 -7.66
N TYR A 133 11.90 -10.92 -7.77
CA TYR A 133 12.67 -11.33 -8.95
C TYR A 133 13.51 -12.54 -8.61
N TRP A 134 13.61 -13.50 -9.52
CA TRP A 134 14.53 -14.63 -9.39
C TRP A 134 15.03 -15.11 -10.75
N LYS A 135 16.20 -15.75 -10.74
CA LYS A 135 16.79 -16.39 -11.91
C LYS A 135 17.60 -17.60 -11.48
N VAL A 136 17.31 -18.77 -12.07
CA VAL A 136 18.10 -19.98 -11.89
C VAL A 136 19.25 -19.97 -12.88
N ASN A 137 20.46 -20.23 -12.39
CA ASN A 137 21.68 -20.32 -13.21
C ASN A 137 22.25 -21.74 -13.08
N ASN A 138 22.27 -22.47 -14.17
CA ASN A 138 22.78 -23.84 -14.22
C ASN A 138 24.26 -23.85 -14.68
N ARG A 139 25.13 -24.48 -13.91
CA ARG A 139 26.54 -24.67 -14.22
C ARG A 139 26.95 -26.12 -14.03
N GLY A 140 26.90 -26.88 -15.11
CA GLY A 140 27.13 -28.34 -15.06
C GLY A 140 26.09 -29.02 -14.18
N PRO A 141 26.51 -29.86 -13.21
CA PRO A 141 25.57 -30.59 -12.34
C PRO A 141 25.03 -29.75 -11.18
N ARG A 142 25.38 -28.48 -11.08
CA ARG A 142 24.98 -27.60 -9.99
C ARG A 142 24.18 -26.41 -10.49
N SER A 143 23.19 -26.02 -9.70
CA SER A 143 22.36 -24.83 -9.93
C SER A 143 22.56 -23.83 -8.81
N THR A 144 22.51 -22.55 -9.15
CA THR A 144 22.41 -21.43 -8.20
C THR A 144 21.19 -20.62 -8.52
N LEU A 145 20.60 -19.95 -7.52
CA LEU A 145 19.47 -19.05 -7.72
C LEU A 145 19.89 -17.66 -7.25
N THR A 146 19.79 -16.69 -8.13
CA THR A 146 19.89 -15.26 -7.80
C THR A 146 18.50 -14.72 -7.56
N TYR A 147 18.32 -13.93 -6.48
CA TYR A 147 17.04 -13.32 -6.16
C TYR A 147 17.18 -11.86 -5.76
N ASN A 148 16.10 -11.12 -5.94
CA ASN A 148 15.89 -9.80 -5.36
C ASN A 148 14.44 -9.78 -4.83
N LEU A 149 14.31 -9.57 -3.53
CA LEU A 149 13.03 -9.50 -2.82
C LEU A 149 12.93 -8.13 -2.15
N ARG A 150 11.93 -7.34 -2.57
CA ARG A 150 11.66 -6.02 -2.02
C ARG A 150 10.29 -6.00 -1.38
N ALA A 151 10.18 -5.47 -0.18
CA ALA A 151 8.91 -5.17 0.44
C ALA A 151 8.57 -3.70 0.24
N LEU A 152 7.46 -3.44 -0.39
CA LEU A 152 6.94 -2.10 -0.68
C LEU A 152 5.71 -1.85 0.19
N ASP A 153 5.65 -0.71 0.84
CA ASP A 153 4.43 -0.23 1.48
C ASP A 153 3.39 0.07 0.39
N ALA A 154 2.22 -0.54 0.49
CA ALA A 154 1.19 -0.47 -0.55
C ALA A 154 0.46 0.88 -0.62
N TYR A 155 0.66 1.75 0.36
CA TYR A 155 0.08 3.09 0.41
C TYR A 155 1.01 4.13 -0.20
N THR A 156 2.31 4.01 0.06
CA THR A 156 3.31 5.00 -0.36
C THR A 156 4.19 4.55 -1.51
N ASN A 157 4.17 3.26 -1.85
CA ASN A 157 5.11 2.60 -2.77
C ASN A 157 6.59 2.69 -2.31
N LYS A 158 6.84 3.13 -1.07
CA LYS A 158 8.19 3.18 -0.50
C LYS A 158 8.71 1.78 -0.20
N GLN A 159 9.98 1.54 -0.51
CA GLN A 159 10.66 0.31 -0.10
C GLN A 159 10.93 0.34 1.39
N ILE A 160 10.36 -0.62 2.14
CA ILE A 160 10.46 -0.72 3.60
C ILE A 160 11.38 -1.84 4.06
N ALA A 161 11.56 -2.87 3.23
CA ALA A 161 12.53 -3.93 3.46
C ALA A 161 13.06 -4.45 2.12
N ALA A 162 14.26 -5.01 2.13
CA ALA A 162 14.82 -5.69 0.97
C ALA A 162 15.86 -6.74 1.36
N ALA A 163 15.92 -7.79 0.51
CA ALA A 163 16.99 -8.75 0.50
C ALA A 163 17.32 -9.15 -0.94
N ASN A 164 18.58 -9.35 -1.21
CA ASN A 164 19.07 -9.87 -2.48
C ASN A 164 20.25 -10.80 -2.23
N GLY A 165 20.50 -11.70 -3.15
CA GLY A 165 21.62 -12.62 -3.02
C GLY A 165 21.61 -13.68 -4.11
N THR A 166 22.58 -14.57 -3.98
CA THR A 166 22.69 -15.78 -4.80
C THR A 166 22.90 -16.95 -3.85
N SER A 167 22.16 -18.06 -4.06
CA SER A 167 22.32 -19.26 -3.26
C SER A 167 23.71 -19.88 -3.46
N GLU A 168 24.12 -20.68 -2.49
CA GLU A 168 25.24 -21.60 -2.71
C GLU A 168 24.92 -22.57 -3.86
N PRO A 169 25.97 -23.09 -4.55
CA PRO A 169 25.77 -24.06 -5.61
C PRO A 169 25.17 -25.37 -5.07
N SER A 170 23.92 -25.63 -5.41
CA SER A 170 23.17 -26.83 -5.01
C SER A 170 23.13 -27.87 -6.14
N ILE A 171 23.05 -29.16 -5.77
CA ILE A 171 22.78 -30.26 -6.70
C ILE A 171 21.28 -30.38 -7.00
N SER A 172 20.42 -29.70 -6.23
CA SER A 172 19.00 -29.59 -6.51
C SER A 172 18.78 -28.63 -7.67
N SER A 173 17.87 -28.97 -8.56
CA SER A 173 17.31 -28.09 -9.59
C SER A 173 15.91 -27.60 -9.25
N GLU A 174 15.34 -28.07 -8.15
CA GLU A 174 13.99 -27.70 -7.71
C GLU A 174 13.93 -26.25 -7.26
N LEU A 175 13.11 -25.45 -7.92
CA LEU A 175 12.99 -24.00 -7.67
C LEU A 175 12.67 -23.67 -6.21
N ALA A 176 11.75 -24.42 -5.59
CA ALA A 176 11.37 -24.21 -4.19
C ALA A 176 12.57 -24.37 -3.24
N VAL A 177 13.40 -25.40 -3.44
CA VAL A 177 14.56 -25.69 -2.62
C VAL A 177 15.61 -24.59 -2.80
N LEU A 178 15.94 -24.25 -4.04
CA LEU A 178 16.93 -23.22 -4.36
C LEU A 178 16.50 -21.83 -3.81
N LEU A 179 15.22 -21.49 -3.92
CA LEU A 179 14.68 -20.22 -3.44
C LEU A 179 14.69 -20.17 -1.90
N GLN A 180 14.27 -21.26 -1.26
CA GLN A 180 14.30 -21.36 0.20
C GLN A 180 15.72 -21.26 0.75
N GLU A 181 16.68 -21.98 0.18
CA GLU A 181 18.09 -21.90 0.55
C GLU A 181 18.66 -20.49 0.38
N ALA A 182 18.33 -19.83 -0.75
CA ALA A 182 18.81 -18.49 -1.06
C ALA A 182 18.29 -17.43 -0.08
N VAL A 183 16.99 -17.48 0.24
CA VAL A 183 16.30 -16.40 0.99
C VAL A 183 16.37 -16.60 2.50
N ASN A 184 16.50 -17.85 2.97
CA ASN A 184 16.39 -18.20 4.39
C ASN A 184 17.33 -17.38 5.30
N ALA A 185 18.58 -17.17 4.90
CA ALA A 185 19.55 -16.38 5.65
C ALA A 185 19.16 -14.90 5.82
N SER A 186 18.29 -14.38 4.97
CA SER A 186 17.86 -12.97 4.96
C SER A 186 16.50 -12.74 5.64
N MET A 187 15.76 -13.80 5.97
CA MET A 187 14.41 -13.68 6.51
C MET A 187 14.32 -12.92 7.82
N GLY A 188 15.26 -13.17 8.76
CA GLY A 188 15.31 -12.44 10.03
C GLY A 188 15.52 -10.94 9.84
N LYS A 189 16.36 -10.53 8.88
CA LYS A 189 16.58 -9.11 8.55
C LYS A 189 15.34 -8.49 7.91
N ILE A 190 14.66 -9.21 7.04
CA ILE A 190 13.40 -8.76 6.44
C ILE A 190 12.36 -8.54 7.55
N GLU A 191 12.18 -9.50 8.45
CA GLU A 191 11.25 -9.40 9.58
C GLU A 191 11.55 -8.18 10.45
N GLU A 192 12.80 -7.96 10.83
CA GLU A 192 13.23 -6.81 11.63
C GLU A 192 12.86 -5.47 10.92
N GLN A 193 13.17 -5.35 9.63
CA GLN A 193 12.85 -4.16 8.85
C GLN A 193 11.34 -3.91 8.76
N LEU A 194 10.56 -4.97 8.55
CA LEU A 194 9.09 -4.89 8.53
C LEU A 194 8.55 -4.44 9.89
N MET A 195 9.02 -5.07 10.97
CA MET A 195 8.55 -4.72 12.33
C MET A 195 8.91 -3.29 12.70
N LYS A 196 10.08 -2.78 12.28
CA LYS A 196 10.44 -1.37 12.45
C LYS A 196 9.45 -0.44 11.77
N HIS A 197 9.10 -0.73 10.51
CA HIS A 197 8.10 0.05 9.77
C HIS A 197 6.73 0.05 10.47
N PHE A 198 6.27 -1.13 10.95
CA PHE A 198 4.98 -1.23 11.64
C PHE A 198 4.95 -0.54 13.00
N ASN A 199 6.05 -0.60 13.74
CA ASN A 199 6.17 0.13 14.99
C ASN A 199 6.11 1.65 14.74
N ASP A 200 6.79 2.15 13.69
CA ASP A 200 6.68 3.55 13.28
C ASP A 200 5.24 3.92 12.91
N MET A 201 4.59 3.10 12.07
CA MET A 201 3.21 3.35 11.68
C MET A 201 2.24 3.30 12.89
N GLY A 202 2.49 2.41 13.85
CA GLY A 202 1.70 2.32 15.08
C GLY A 202 1.82 3.55 15.97
N GLN A 203 2.99 4.18 16.01
CA GLN A 203 3.27 5.36 16.83
C GLN A 203 2.93 6.66 16.12
N ASN A 204 3.28 6.77 14.85
CA ASN A 204 3.26 8.01 14.09
C ASN A 204 2.14 8.07 13.04
N GLY A 205 1.27 7.06 12.98
CA GLY A 205 0.21 6.97 11.99
C GLY A 205 0.69 6.46 10.62
N ARG A 206 -0.26 6.18 9.75
CA ARG A 206 -0.02 5.71 8.38
C ARG A 206 0.35 6.87 7.47
N GLU A 207 1.38 6.70 6.68
CA GLU A 207 1.78 7.69 5.70
C GLU A 207 0.93 7.56 4.43
N VAL A 208 0.44 8.71 3.92
CA VAL A 208 -0.34 8.81 2.69
C VAL A 208 0.05 10.09 1.94
N ALA A 209 -0.48 10.25 0.71
CA ALA A 209 -0.35 11.47 -0.07
C ALA A 209 -1.73 12.06 -0.40
N LEU A 210 -1.79 13.37 -0.50
CA LEU A 210 -2.99 14.12 -0.85
C LEU A 210 -2.65 15.16 -1.92
N VAL A 211 -3.45 15.21 -2.96
CA VAL A 211 -3.45 16.28 -3.97
C VAL A 211 -4.79 16.99 -3.90
N ILE A 212 -4.76 18.30 -3.89
CA ILE A 212 -5.93 19.14 -4.07
C ILE A 212 -5.72 19.91 -5.36
N GLN A 213 -6.70 19.87 -6.24
CA GLN A 213 -6.63 20.54 -7.53
C GLN A 213 -7.94 21.25 -7.86
N LYS A 214 -7.83 22.30 -8.62
CA LYS A 214 -8.98 23.07 -9.10
C LYS A 214 -9.57 22.41 -10.35
N TRP A 215 -10.89 22.32 -10.43
CA TRP A 215 -11.59 22.03 -11.68
C TRP A 215 -11.56 23.25 -12.60
N ASP A 216 -11.36 23.07 -13.91
CA ASP A 216 -11.21 24.19 -14.87
C ASP A 216 -12.34 25.23 -14.79
N SER A 217 -13.57 24.77 -14.61
CA SER A 217 -14.77 25.63 -14.51
C SER A 217 -15.15 25.99 -13.07
N SER A 218 -14.26 25.75 -12.09
CA SER A 218 -14.52 26.13 -10.70
C SER A 218 -14.66 27.65 -10.56
N PRO A 219 -15.66 28.14 -9.82
CA PRO A 219 -15.84 29.56 -9.57
C PRO A 219 -14.83 30.13 -8.53
N TYR A 220 -14.06 29.27 -7.89
CA TYR A 220 -13.07 29.61 -6.88
C TYR A 220 -11.79 28.78 -7.09
N ASP A 221 -10.69 29.26 -6.56
CA ASP A 221 -9.37 28.62 -6.54
C ASP A 221 -8.83 28.55 -5.10
N LEU A 222 -7.58 28.15 -4.95
CA LEU A 222 -6.95 27.98 -3.64
C LEU A 222 -6.56 29.30 -2.97
N GLU A 223 -6.49 30.43 -3.71
CA GLU A 223 -6.27 31.78 -3.19
C GLU A 223 -7.59 32.51 -2.88
N SER A 224 -8.74 31.92 -3.21
CA SER A 224 -10.05 32.53 -2.95
C SER A 224 -10.30 32.69 -1.45
N ASP A 225 -10.82 33.87 -1.04
CA ASP A 225 -11.13 34.20 0.35
C ASP A 225 -12.40 33.52 0.86
N PHE A 226 -12.30 32.83 1.99
CA PHE A 226 -13.42 32.21 2.70
C PHE A 226 -13.45 32.65 4.17
N GLY A 227 -13.94 33.86 4.39
CA GLY A 227 -14.12 34.41 5.73
C GLY A 227 -12.86 35.01 6.33
N GLY A 228 -12.01 35.61 5.49
CA GLY A 228 -10.77 36.28 5.87
C GLY A 228 -9.52 35.42 5.86
N LYS A 229 -9.63 34.19 5.32
CA LYS A 229 -8.52 33.29 5.03
C LYS A 229 -8.64 32.74 3.61
N GLU A 230 -7.52 32.54 2.97
CA GLU A 230 -7.49 31.82 1.70
C GLU A 230 -7.89 30.35 1.88
N LEU A 231 -8.43 29.75 0.82
CA LEU A 231 -8.81 28.33 0.84
C LEU A 231 -7.62 27.43 1.15
N SER A 232 -6.43 27.76 0.63
CA SER A 232 -5.15 27.09 0.92
C SER A 232 -4.84 27.08 2.41
N GLU A 233 -4.96 28.22 3.09
CA GLU A 233 -4.74 28.34 4.54
C GLU A 233 -5.75 27.49 5.33
N LEU A 234 -7.02 27.48 4.92
CA LEU A 234 -8.04 26.65 5.56
C LEU A 234 -7.78 25.15 5.40
N VAL A 235 -7.21 24.75 4.26
CA VAL A 235 -6.76 23.37 4.02
C VAL A 235 -5.60 23.03 4.95
N GLU A 236 -4.59 23.88 5.06
CA GLU A 236 -3.43 23.66 5.94
C GLU A 236 -3.82 23.61 7.42
N ASP A 237 -4.74 24.46 7.86
CA ASP A 237 -5.30 24.41 9.22
C ASP A 237 -5.96 23.06 9.48
N TRP A 238 -6.80 22.59 8.52
CA TRP A 238 -7.44 21.30 8.63
C TRP A 238 -6.42 20.15 8.64
N MET A 239 -5.38 20.22 7.80
CA MET A 239 -4.30 19.23 7.77
C MET A 239 -3.58 19.14 9.12
N ALA A 240 -3.24 20.28 9.71
CA ALA A 240 -2.57 20.33 11.01
C ALA A 240 -3.42 19.72 12.14
N GLU A 241 -4.74 19.90 12.09
CA GLU A 241 -5.67 19.36 13.09
C GLU A 241 -6.01 17.87 12.88
N ASN A 242 -5.95 17.37 11.66
CA ASN A 242 -6.43 16.03 11.28
C ASN A 242 -5.33 15.04 10.90
N THR A 243 -4.06 15.40 11.09
CA THR A 243 -2.91 14.50 10.97
C THR A 243 -2.34 14.17 12.35
N VAL A 244 -1.64 13.05 12.46
CA VAL A 244 -0.99 12.65 13.71
C VAL A 244 0.13 13.65 14.02
N ASN A 245 0.05 14.32 15.17
CA ASN A 245 0.98 15.36 15.61
C ASN A 245 1.15 16.55 14.63
N GLY A 246 0.17 16.78 13.75
CA GLY A 246 0.27 17.81 12.71
C GLY A 246 1.32 17.54 11.64
N VAL A 247 1.69 16.26 11.42
CA VAL A 247 2.79 15.89 10.51
C VAL A 247 2.30 15.71 9.09
N TYR A 248 2.76 16.58 8.22
CA TYR A 248 2.67 16.51 6.75
C TYR A 248 3.78 17.34 6.11
N SER A 249 4.01 17.17 4.83
CA SER A 249 4.95 17.98 4.04
C SER A 249 4.22 18.54 2.84
N THR A 250 4.20 19.86 2.68
CA THR A 250 3.70 20.52 1.48
C THR A 250 4.83 20.52 0.44
N LEU A 251 4.59 19.89 -0.70
CA LEU A 251 5.54 19.86 -1.83
C LEU A 251 5.35 21.04 -2.76
N ASP A 252 4.09 21.35 -3.05
CA ASP A 252 3.71 22.44 -3.92
C ASP A 252 2.40 23.08 -3.42
N ALA A 253 2.29 24.40 -3.58
CA ALA A 253 1.09 25.18 -3.27
C ALA A 253 1.00 26.33 -4.26
N THR A 254 0.02 26.25 -5.16
CA THR A 254 -0.28 27.25 -6.18
C THR A 254 -1.76 27.64 -6.11
N GLU A 255 -2.19 28.60 -6.91
CA GLU A 255 -3.63 28.97 -7.04
C GLU A 255 -4.52 27.80 -7.46
N THR A 256 -3.95 26.81 -8.17
CA THR A 256 -4.72 25.71 -8.78
C THR A 256 -4.45 24.33 -8.18
N THR A 257 -3.34 24.16 -7.47
CA THR A 257 -2.90 22.84 -6.97
C THR A 257 -2.17 22.96 -5.64
N MET A 258 -2.46 22.06 -4.71
CA MET A 258 -1.66 21.79 -3.52
C MET A 258 -1.32 20.31 -3.46
N GLU A 259 -0.05 20.01 -3.21
CA GLU A 259 0.45 18.64 -3.09
C GLU A 259 1.05 18.41 -1.72
N PHE A 260 0.59 17.35 -1.06
CA PHE A 260 1.05 16.95 0.27
C PHE A 260 1.58 15.52 0.24
N GLU A 261 2.80 15.36 0.75
CA GLU A 261 3.41 14.06 1.03
C GLU A 261 3.67 13.88 2.53
N GLN A 262 4.08 12.65 2.89
CA GLN A 262 4.36 12.28 4.28
C GLN A 262 3.22 12.64 5.25
N VAL A 263 2.00 12.62 4.75
CA VAL A 263 0.80 12.92 5.53
C VAL A 263 0.54 11.78 6.50
N ARG A 264 0.69 12.00 7.80
CA ARG A 264 0.51 10.98 8.83
C ARG A 264 -0.94 10.95 9.30
N ILE A 265 -1.71 10.00 8.77
CA ILE A 265 -3.11 9.82 9.17
C ILE A 265 -3.23 8.82 10.32
N PRO A 266 -4.22 9.01 11.26
CA PRO A 266 -4.42 8.06 12.35
C PRO A 266 -4.89 6.70 11.81
N LEU A 267 -4.39 5.60 12.40
CA LEU A 267 -4.83 4.24 12.07
C LEU A 267 -6.27 3.98 12.51
N TYR A 268 -6.70 4.67 13.56
CA TYR A 268 -8.02 4.57 14.13
C TYR A 268 -8.61 5.97 14.32
N GLY A 269 -9.83 6.15 13.86
CA GLY A 269 -10.60 7.38 14.04
C GLY A 269 -11.44 7.35 15.33
N ALA A 270 -12.45 8.20 15.39
CA ALA A 270 -13.38 8.26 16.49
C ALA A 270 -14.02 6.89 16.76
N ASN A 271 -14.21 6.56 18.05
CA ASN A 271 -14.74 5.27 18.52
C ASN A 271 -13.88 4.05 18.14
N ASN A 272 -12.56 4.24 18.00
CA ASN A 272 -11.60 3.16 17.68
C ASN A 272 -11.93 2.41 16.38
N ARG A 273 -12.52 3.10 15.41
CA ARG A 273 -12.79 2.53 14.08
C ARG A 273 -11.54 2.65 13.21
N PRO A 274 -11.12 1.58 12.51
CA PRO A 274 -10.03 1.67 11.55
C PRO A 274 -10.28 2.79 10.53
N THR A 275 -9.26 3.58 10.27
CA THR A 275 -9.29 4.68 9.29
C THR A 275 -8.42 4.30 8.10
N ASP A 276 -8.93 4.49 6.90
CA ASP A 276 -8.19 4.43 5.66
C ASP A 276 -8.05 5.82 5.02
N THR A 277 -7.20 5.94 4.00
CA THR A 277 -6.95 7.21 3.28
C THR A 277 -8.24 7.83 2.76
N ARG A 278 -9.13 7.01 2.19
CA ARG A 278 -10.40 7.49 1.63
C ARG A 278 -11.31 8.07 2.70
N GLN A 279 -11.39 7.41 3.85
CA GLN A 279 -12.24 7.87 4.95
C GLN A 279 -11.69 9.16 5.57
N TRP A 280 -10.38 9.24 5.74
CA TRP A 280 -9.71 10.43 6.22
C TRP A 280 -9.90 11.61 5.25
N ALA A 281 -9.59 11.44 3.97
CA ALA A 281 -9.75 12.48 2.94
C ALA A 281 -11.20 12.94 2.77
N ARG A 282 -12.19 12.06 3.03
CA ARG A 282 -13.60 12.45 3.05
C ARG A 282 -13.90 13.43 4.18
N GLY A 283 -13.13 13.42 5.27
CA GLY A 283 -13.20 14.43 6.32
C GLY A 283 -12.94 15.82 5.77
N LEU A 284 -11.88 15.97 4.95
CA LEU A 284 -11.58 17.24 4.27
C LEU A 284 -12.67 17.65 3.28
N VAL A 285 -13.18 16.72 2.47
CA VAL A 285 -14.32 17.00 1.57
C VAL A 285 -15.54 17.55 2.34
N ASN A 286 -15.86 16.95 3.49
CA ASN A 286 -16.97 17.41 4.33
C ASN A 286 -16.69 18.80 4.93
N PHE A 287 -15.43 19.07 5.32
CA PHE A 287 -15.00 20.38 5.80
C PHE A 287 -15.14 21.44 4.70
N LEU A 288 -14.63 21.18 3.50
CA LEU A 288 -14.76 22.05 2.32
C LEU A 288 -16.23 22.36 2.00
N LYS A 289 -17.06 21.32 2.00
CA LYS A 289 -18.50 21.46 1.78
C LYS A 289 -19.17 22.36 2.82
N ALA A 290 -18.78 22.26 4.09
CA ALA A 290 -19.29 23.13 5.15
C ALA A 290 -18.86 24.59 4.96
N LYS A 291 -17.78 24.85 4.23
CA LYS A 291 -17.34 26.19 3.81
C LYS A 291 -17.99 26.66 2.50
N GLY A 292 -18.86 25.85 1.88
CA GLY A 292 -19.50 26.15 0.61
C GLY A 292 -18.69 25.79 -0.63
N VAL A 293 -17.62 25.00 -0.46
CA VAL A 293 -16.75 24.55 -1.54
C VAL A 293 -17.18 23.14 -1.97
N ASP A 294 -17.81 23.03 -3.13
CA ASP A 294 -18.11 21.74 -3.75
C ASP A 294 -16.78 21.05 -4.13
N SER A 295 -16.66 19.76 -3.85
CA SER A 295 -15.45 19.00 -4.17
C SER A 295 -15.71 17.52 -4.31
N LYS A 296 -14.88 16.84 -5.11
CA LYS A 296 -14.97 15.42 -5.40
C LYS A 296 -13.68 14.72 -5.04
N LEU A 297 -13.83 13.58 -4.35
CA LEU A 297 -12.71 12.73 -3.94
C LEU A 297 -12.51 11.58 -4.91
N ASN A 298 -11.32 11.49 -5.45
CA ASN A 298 -10.82 10.36 -6.23
C ASN A 298 -9.68 9.66 -5.49
N MET A 299 -9.56 8.34 -5.66
CA MET A 299 -8.49 7.55 -5.04
C MET A 299 -7.65 6.90 -6.13
N GLN A 300 -6.33 6.98 -5.98
CA GLN A 300 -5.38 6.20 -6.76
C GLN A 300 -4.65 5.23 -5.83
N GLY A 301 -4.84 3.93 -6.06
CA GLY A 301 -4.35 2.90 -5.14
C GLY A 301 -4.98 3.03 -3.74
N LEU A 302 -4.19 2.73 -2.70
CA LEU A 302 -4.64 2.77 -1.29
C LEU A 302 -4.27 4.06 -0.57
N GLY A 303 -3.16 4.68 -0.95
CA GLY A 303 -2.56 5.78 -0.19
C GLY A 303 -2.59 7.15 -0.85
N HIS A 304 -3.05 7.26 -2.10
CA HIS A 304 -3.15 8.52 -2.80
C HIS A 304 -4.59 9.00 -2.90
N ALA A 305 -4.88 10.17 -2.36
CA ALA A 305 -6.17 10.84 -2.48
C ALA A 305 -6.02 12.10 -3.35
N THR A 306 -6.95 12.32 -4.27
CA THR A 306 -7.07 13.56 -5.05
C THR A 306 -8.44 14.17 -4.78
N ILE A 307 -8.46 15.43 -4.34
CA ILE A 307 -9.67 16.21 -4.14
C ILE A 307 -9.70 17.30 -5.21
N THR A 308 -10.71 17.24 -6.07
CA THR A 308 -10.93 18.26 -7.10
C THR A 308 -11.99 19.23 -6.61
N ILE A 309 -11.63 20.50 -6.39
CA ILE A 309 -12.53 21.56 -5.96
C ILE A 309 -13.31 22.14 -7.14
N GLY A 310 -14.59 22.48 -6.92
CA GLY A 310 -15.49 22.99 -7.95
C GLY A 310 -16.11 21.91 -8.84
N GLU A 311 -15.77 20.63 -8.67
CA GLU A 311 -16.43 19.49 -9.30
C GLU A 311 -17.57 18.98 -8.44
N LYS A 312 -18.76 18.76 -9.05
CA LYS A 312 -19.98 18.26 -8.38
C LYS A 312 -20.12 16.75 -8.47
#